data_29927c177aa1818523ae9f3f5e00815f
#
_entry.id   29927c177aa1818523ae9f3f5e00815f
#
_cell.length_a   1.000
_cell.length_b   1.000
_cell.length_c   1.000
_cell.angle_alpha   90.00
_cell.angle_beta   90.00
_cell.angle_gamma   90.00
#
_symmetry.space_group_name_H-M   'P 1'
#
loop_
_entity.id
_entity.type
_entity.pdbx_description
1 polymer ?
#
loop_
_entity_poly.entity_id
_entity_poly.type
_entity_poly.pdbx_seq_one_letter_code
_entity_poly.pdbx_strand_id
1 'polypeptide(L)'
;TTKNLPATMRFFSEITGVKYPYPKYSQAFVEDFGGGMENISATTQIIEIIHDERELLDDDSESLQSHELAHQWFGDYVTTRDWGQIWLNESFATYMQAMWTEKLKGHDEFLYSDVRNNQNTVIQTWNSGNRRPVVTKYFADKDAMFDNYAYPGGGSVLHMLRKHLGDELFFRSLKHYLTRNAHQPVST
;
A
#
# COMPACT_ATOMS: atom_id res chain seq x y z
N THR A 1 -14.70 0.12 -13.21
CA THR A 1 -13.98 -0.03 -11.93
C THR A 1 -12.71 -0.86 -12.08
N THR A 2 -12.74 -2.13 -12.47
CA THR A 2 -11.57 -3.03 -12.51
C THR A 2 -10.72 -3.00 -13.79
N LYS A 3 -10.91 -2.01 -14.64
CA LYS A 3 -10.32 -1.91 -15.99
C LYS A 3 -8.77 -1.99 -15.98
N ASN A 4 -8.13 -1.32 -15.04
CA ASN A 4 -6.68 -1.20 -14.99
C ASN A 4 -6.00 -2.31 -14.16
N LEU A 5 -6.74 -3.13 -13.45
CA LEU A 5 -6.21 -4.16 -12.54
C LEU A 5 -5.15 -5.08 -13.18
N PRO A 6 -5.31 -5.58 -14.42
CA PRO A 6 -4.26 -6.37 -15.07
C PRO A 6 -2.99 -5.55 -15.39
N ALA A 7 -3.13 -4.24 -15.63
CA ALA A 7 -1.99 -3.35 -15.87
C ALA A 7 -1.25 -3.04 -14.57
N THR A 8 -1.99 -2.80 -13.48
CA THR A 8 -1.44 -2.60 -12.13
C THR A 8 -0.64 -3.81 -11.68
N MET A 9 -1.18 -5.01 -11.88
CA MET A 9 -0.50 -6.27 -11.53
C MET A 9 0.80 -6.47 -12.32
N ARG A 10 0.81 -6.15 -13.61
CA ARG A 10 2.04 -6.18 -14.41
C ARG A 10 3.05 -5.16 -13.89
N PHE A 11 2.62 -3.93 -13.66
CA PHE A 11 3.47 -2.86 -13.15
C PHE A 11 4.10 -3.23 -11.81
N PHE A 12 3.33 -3.74 -10.85
CA PHE A 12 3.87 -4.17 -9.56
C PHE A 12 4.84 -5.34 -9.70
N SER A 13 4.55 -6.30 -10.58
CA SER A 13 5.49 -7.39 -10.88
C SER A 13 6.81 -6.89 -11.47
N GLU A 14 6.76 -5.85 -12.30
CA GLU A 14 7.95 -5.24 -12.91
C GLU A 14 8.80 -4.48 -11.89
N ILE A 15 8.21 -3.54 -11.13
CA ILE A 15 8.96 -2.69 -10.20
C ILE A 15 9.48 -3.45 -8.97
N THR A 16 8.76 -4.48 -8.53
CA THR A 16 9.23 -5.36 -7.45
C THR A 16 10.24 -6.41 -7.94
N GLY A 17 10.28 -6.67 -9.25
CA GLY A 17 11.06 -7.76 -9.83
C GLY A 17 10.62 -9.16 -9.39
N VAL A 18 9.43 -9.28 -8.79
CA VAL A 18 8.78 -10.53 -8.34
C VAL A 18 7.42 -10.61 -9.02
N LYS A 19 7.20 -11.64 -9.83
CA LYS A 19 5.89 -11.87 -10.46
C LYS A 19 4.80 -12.04 -9.40
N TYR A 20 3.55 -11.70 -9.76
CA TYR A 20 2.41 -12.01 -8.92
C TYR A 20 2.48 -13.46 -8.40
N PRO A 21 2.48 -13.68 -7.08
CA PRO A 21 2.92 -14.95 -6.51
C PRO A 21 1.88 -16.08 -6.51
N TYR A 22 0.62 -15.78 -6.84
CA TYR A 22 -0.48 -16.74 -6.73
C TYR A 22 -1.04 -17.14 -8.10
N PRO A 23 -1.73 -18.31 -8.21
CA PRO A 23 -2.21 -18.82 -9.50
C PRO A 23 -3.43 -18.07 -10.05
N LYS A 24 -4.16 -17.34 -9.21
CA LYS A 24 -5.33 -16.54 -9.58
C LYS A 24 -5.42 -15.27 -8.75
N TYR A 25 -6.18 -14.30 -9.23
CA TYR A 25 -6.61 -13.14 -8.44
C TYR A 25 -8.08 -12.88 -8.68
N SER A 26 -8.85 -12.63 -7.65
CA SER A 26 -10.25 -12.24 -7.69
C SER A 26 -10.54 -11.11 -6.71
N GLN A 27 -11.63 -10.42 -6.90
CA GLN A 27 -12.14 -9.40 -5.99
C GLN A 27 -13.58 -9.74 -5.64
N ALA A 28 -13.94 -9.61 -4.36
CA ALA A 28 -15.29 -9.67 -3.87
C ALA A 28 -15.71 -8.28 -3.40
N PHE A 29 -16.80 -7.77 -3.97
CA PHE A 29 -17.37 -6.48 -3.55
C PHE A 29 -18.53 -6.76 -2.61
N VAL A 30 -18.49 -6.16 -1.42
CA VAL A 30 -19.43 -6.47 -0.34
C VAL A 30 -20.01 -5.19 0.26
N GLU A 31 -21.26 -5.28 0.70
CA GLU A 31 -21.94 -4.26 1.47
C GLU A 31 -21.50 -4.30 2.94
N ASP A 32 -21.76 -3.24 3.69
CA ASP A 32 -21.46 -3.13 5.13
C ASP A 32 -20.01 -3.48 5.50
N PHE A 33 -19.06 -3.09 4.65
CA PHE A 33 -17.64 -3.30 4.84
C PHE A 33 -16.88 -1.98 4.77
N GLY A 34 -15.83 -1.83 5.53
CA GLY A 34 -15.04 -0.59 5.59
C GLY A 34 -13.71 -0.72 4.82
N GLY A 35 -13.63 -0.14 3.60
CA GLY A 35 -12.38 -0.14 2.83
C GLY A 35 -12.11 -1.44 2.09
N GLY A 36 -10.93 -2.01 2.29
CA GLY A 36 -10.51 -3.27 1.67
C GLY A 36 -9.95 -4.27 2.68
N MET A 37 -9.77 -5.49 2.22
CA MET A 37 -9.04 -6.55 2.93
C MET A 37 -8.31 -7.41 1.90
N GLU A 38 -7.04 -7.54 2.10
CA GLU A 38 -6.09 -8.12 1.18
C GLU A 38 -6.11 -9.66 1.08
N ASN A 39 -7.14 -10.34 1.49
CA ASN A 39 -7.20 -11.81 1.52
C ASN A 39 -6.46 -12.44 0.34
N ILE A 40 -5.55 -13.35 0.63
CA ILE A 40 -4.64 -13.98 -0.35
C ILE A 40 -5.40 -14.40 -1.61
N SER A 41 -5.04 -13.82 -2.75
CA SER A 41 -5.60 -14.10 -4.07
C SER A 41 -7.10 -13.85 -4.25
N ALA A 42 -7.79 -13.25 -3.27
CA ALA A 42 -9.23 -12.99 -3.28
C ALA A 42 -9.59 -11.79 -2.40
N THR A 43 -9.13 -10.59 -2.76
CA THR A 43 -9.36 -9.38 -1.96
C THR A 43 -10.84 -9.06 -1.81
N THR A 44 -11.21 -8.63 -0.61
CA THR A 44 -12.54 -8.09 -0.32
C THR A 44 -12.48 -6.57 -0.42
N GLN A 45 -13.49 -5.96 -1.03
CA GLN A 45 -13.55 -4.51 -1.19
C GLN A 45 -14.97 -4.01 -0.95
N ILE A 46 -15.07 -2.80 -0.45
CA ILE A 46 -16.35 -2.11 -0.27
C ILE A 46 -17.03 -1.91 -1.62
N ILE A 47 -18.35 -2.15 -1.69
CA ILE A 47 -19.13 -2.10 -2.94
C ILE A 47 -19.19 -0.69 -3.52
N GLU A 48 -19.09 0.34 -2.71
CA GLU A 48 -19.15 1.74 -3.11
C GLU A 48 -18.06 2.16 -4.10
N ILE A 49 -16.98 1.37 -4.23
CA ILE A 49 -15.97 1.64 -5.27
C ILE A 49 -16.36 1.14 -6.67
N ILE A 50 -17.53 0.53 -6.82
CA ILE A 50 -18.06 0.17 -8.14
C ILE A 50 -18.75 1.39 -8.73
N HIS A 51 -18.04 2.11 -9.57
CA HIS A 51 -18.51 3.30 -10.25
C HIS A 51 -19.05 2.97 -11.64
N ASP A 52 -20.11 3.70 -12.05
CA ASP A 52 -20.55 3.75 -13.43
C ASP A 52 -19.65 4.69 -14.28
N GLU A 53 -19.93 4.79 -15.58
CA GLU A 53 -19.12 5.61 -16.50
C GLU A 53 -19.15 7.11 -16.16
N ARG A 54 -20.21 7.59 -15.55
CA ARG A 54 -20.38 9.00 -15.18
C ARG A 54 -19.63 9.32 -13.90
N GLU A 55 -19.74 8.47 -12.91
CA GLU A 55 -19.05 8.60 -11.62
C GLU A 55 -17.53 8.53 -11.79
N LEU A 56 -17.03 7.70 -12.73
CA LEU A 56 -15.62 7.61 -13.08
C LEU A 56 -15.00 8.90 -13.64
N LEU A 57 -15.81 9.94 -13.92
CA LEU A 57 -15.29 11.27 -14.30
C LEU A 57 -14.83 12.07 -13.08
N ASP A 58 -15.39 11.82 -11.90
CA ASP A 58 -15.15 12.55 -10.68
C ASP A 58 -14.30 11.76 -9.69
N ASP A 59 -14.50 10.45 -9.61
CA ASP A 59 -13.77 9.55 -8.70
C ASP A 59 -13.43 8.23 -9.41
N ASP A 60 -12.23 7.75 -9.15
CA ASP A 60 -11.80 6.43 -9.60
C ASP A 60 -11.45 5.53 -8.42
N SER A 61 -11.64 4.25 -8.59
CA SER A 61 -11.35 3.24 -7.56
C SER A 61 -9.88 2.80 -7.53
N GLU A 62 -9.00 3.47 -8.28
CA GLU A 62 -7.62 3.02 -8.51
C GLU A 62 -6.80 2.95 -7.23
N SER A 63 -7.04 3.90 -6.31
CA SER A 63 -6.29 3.97 -5.05
C SER A 63 -6.51 2.73 -4.19
N LEU A 64 -7.77 2.39 -3.87
CA LEU A 64 -8.09 1.23 -3.03
C LEU A 64 -7.72 -0.07 -3.75
N GLN A 65 -8.08 -0.22 -5.03
CA GLN A 65 -7.76 -1.43 -5.78
C GLN A 65 -6.26 -1.71 -5.88
N SER A 66 -5.44 -0.68 -6.11
CA SER A 66 -4.00 -0.83 -6.18
C SER A 66 -3.38 -1.09 -4.81
N HIS A 67 -3.92 -0.50 -3.74
CA HIS A 67 -3.52 -0.77 -2.37
C HIS A 67 -3.70 -2.24 -2.01
N GLU A 68 -4.92 -2.76 -2.16
CA GLU A 68 -5.23 -4.16 -1.85
C GLU A 68 -4.47 -5.15 -2.73
N LEU A 69 -4.23 -4.78 -3.99
CA LEU A 69 -3.41 -5.61 -4.87
C LEU A 69 -1.93 -5.63 -4.41
N ALA A 70 -1.39 -4.50 -3.94
CA ALA A 70 -0.01 -4.42 -3.48
C ALA A 70 0.26 -5.32 -2.26
N HIS A 71 -0.72 -5.51 -1.41
CA HIS A 71 -0.64 -6.42 -0.28
C HIS A 71 -0.35 -7.87 -0.68
N GLN A 72 -0.66 -8.28 -1.90
CA GLN A 72 -0.33 -9.62 -2.38
C GLN A 72 1.18 -9.89 -2.37
N TRP A 73 2.03 -8.84 -2.40
CA TRP A 73 3.48 -8.91 -2.18
C TRP A 73 3.86 -8.52 -0.75
N PHE A 74 3.27 -7.42 -0.23
CA PHE A 74 3.61 -6.83 1.07
C PHE A 74 2.44 -7.01 2.06
N GLY A 75 2.44 -8.12 2.75
CA GLY A 75 1.40 -8.57 3.67
C GLY A 75 1.15 -10.07 3.52
N ASP A 76 0.97 -10.55 2.28
CA ASP A 76 0.64 -11.93 1.97
C ASP A 76 1.89 -12.77 1.62
N TYR A 77 2.67 -12.32 0.64
CA TYR A 77 3.87 -13.04 0.22
C TYR A 77 5.01 -12.90 1.24
N VAL A 78 5.15 -11.71 1.82
CA VAL A 78 6.00 -11.41 2.98
C VAL A 78 5.11 -10.77 4.03
N THR A 79 4.98 -11.39 5.19
CA THR A 79 4.06 -10.98 6.25
C THR A 79 4.81 -10.34 7.42
N THR A 80 4.24 -9.33 8.06
CA THR A 80 4.75 -8.78 9.32
C THR A 80 4.66 -9.80 10.45
N ARG A 81 5.64 -9.82 11.36
CA ARG A 81 5.72 -10.80 12.46
C ARG A 81 4.70 -10.56 13.56
N ASP A 82 4.43 -9.30 13.84
CA ASP A 82 3.50 -8.87 14.89
C ASP A 82 2.87 -7.51 14.52
N TRP A 83 1.81 -7.16 15.22
CA TRP A 83 1.05 -5.93 14.96
C TRP A 83 1.85 -4.64 15.14
N GLY A 84 2.88 -4.65 15.97
CA GLY A 84 3.79 -3.51 16.13
C GLY A 84 4.64 -3.20 14.92
N GLN A 85 4.68 -4.12 13.95
CA GLN A 85 5.40 -4.03 12.68
C GLN A 85 4.46 -3.83 11.47
N ILE A 86 3.17 -3.58 11.68
CA ILE A 86 2.15 -3.55 10.62
C ILE A 86 2.47 -2.57 9.47
N TRP A 87 3.31 -1.57 9.72
CA TRP A 87 3.79 -0.67 8.69
C TRP A 87 4.49 -1.39 7.53
N LEU A 88 5.07 -2.58 7.78
CA LEU A 88 5.70 -3.40 6.72
C LEU A 88 4.67 -3.93 5.71
N ASN A 89 3.40 -4.03 6.10
CA ASN A 89 2.30 -4.31 5.19
C ASN A 89 1.76 -2.99 4.62
N GLU A 90 1.23 -2.14 5.48
CA GLU A 90 0.43 -0.97 5.11
C GLU A 90 1.21 0.14 4.41
N SER A 91 2.40 0.45 4.91
CA SER A 91 3.21 1.51 4.29
C SER A 91 3.71 1.13 2.91
N PHE A 92 4.08 -0.15 2.73
CA PHE A 92 4.48 -0.64 1.41
C PHE A 92 3.29 -0.61 0.45
N ALA A 93 2.10 -1.06 0.86
CA ALA A 93 0.90 -0.99 0.03
C ALA A 93 0.54 0.46 -0.31
N THR A 94 0.57 1.37 0.67
CA THR A 94 0.36 2.82 0.46
C THR A 94 1.37 3.40 -0.54
N TYR A 95 2.63 3.02 -0.44
CA TYR A 95 3.64 3.55 -1.36
C TYR A 95 3.56 2.92 -2.76
N MET A 96 3.21 1.64 -2.87
CA MET A 96 2.93 0.99 -4.15
C MET A 96 1.73 1.62 -4.86
N GLN A 97 0.65 1.92 -4.11
CA GLN A 97 -0.50 2.70 -4.59
C GLN A 97 -0.05 4.05 -5.17
N ALA A 98 0.76 4.80 -4.43
CA ALA A 98 1.30 6.08 -4.88
C ALA A 98 2.15 5.93 -6.17
N MET A 99 2.98 4.89 -6.27
CA MET A 99 3.74 4.60 -7.50
C MET A 99 2.83 4.22 -8.68
N TRP A 100 1.68 3.61 -8.42
CA TRP A 100 0.66 3.38 -9.44
C TRP A 100 0.04 4.69 -9.91
N THR A 101 -0.25 5.62 -9.00
CA THR A 101 -0.67 6.99 -9.36
C THR A 101 0.38 7.66 -10.26
N GLU A 102 1.67 7.57 -9.91
CA GLU A 102 2.77 8.10 -10.74
C GLU A 102 2.74 7.52 -12.16
N LYS A 103 2.52 6.21 -12.28
CA LYS A 103 2.45 5.50 -13.56
C LYS A 103 1.22 5.90 -14.38
N LEU A 104 0.07 6.04 -13.75
CA LEU A 104 -1.22 6.25 -14.41
C LEU A 104 -1.49 7.72 -14.72
N LYS A 105 -1.20 8.62 -13.77
CA LYS A 105 -1.57 10.05 -13.80
C LYS A 105 -0.38 11.01 -13.94
N GLY A 106 0.84 10.50 -13.78
CA GLY A 106 2.06 11.27 -13.92
C GLY A 106 2.69 11.72 -12.59
N HIS A 107 3.90 12.26 -12.72
CA HIS A 107 4.75 12.61 -11.58
C HIS A 107 4.19 13.73 -10.71
N ASP A 108 3.56 14.72 -11.31
CA ASP A 108 2.99 15.83 -10.55
C ASP A 108 1.82 15.36 -9.66
N GLU A 109 0.94 14.51 -10.18
CA GLU A 109 -0.15 13.93 -9.40
C GLU A 109 0.39 13.10 -8.23
N PHE A 110 1.37 12.25 -8.49
CA PHE A 110 2.06 11.51 -7.43
C PHE A 110 2.64 12.42 -6.34
N LEU A 111 3.33 13.49 -6.71
CA LEU A 111 3.94 14.39 -5.74
C LEU A 111 2.91 15.18 -4.91
N TYR A 112 1.86 15.67 -5.54
CA TYR A 112 0.89 16.55 -4.88
C TYR A 112 -0.22 15.78 -4.18
N SER A 113 -0.76 14.74 -4.81
CA SER A 113 -1.91 13.99 -4.27
C SER A 113 -1.50 12.87 -3.32
N ASP A 114 -0.34 12.23 -3.52
CA ASP A 114 0.11 11.16 -2.63
C ASP A 114 1.20 11.63 -1.66
N VAL A 115 2.37 12.02 -2.16
CA VAL A 115 3.54 12.29 -1.31
C VAL A 115 3.28 13.44 -0.35
N ARG A 116 2.81 14.57 -0.86
CA ARG A 116 2.56 15.77 -0.05
C ARG A 116 1.41 15.57 0.93
N ASN A 117 0.34 14.90 0.52
CA ASN A 117 -0.78 14.62 1.39
C ASN A 117 -0.38 13.66 2.52
N ASN A 118 0.38 12.62 2.22
CA ASN A 118 0.92 11.72 3.22
C ASN A 118 1.79 12.46 4.24
N GLN A 119 2.71 13.31 3.80
CA GLN A 119 3.55 14.12 4.67
C GLN A 119 2.72 15.08 5.54
N ASN A 120 1.75 15.79 4.96
CA ASN A 120 0.88 16.70 5.69
C ASN A 120 0.06 15.97 6.76
N THR A 121 -0.48 14.80 6.43
CA THR A 121 -1.24 13.97 7.37
C THR A 121 -0.40 13.57 8.58
N VAL A 122 0.84 13.15 8.36
CA VAL A 122 1.76 12.79 9.45
C VAL A 122 2.11 14.00 10.31
N ILE A 123 2.40 15.15 9.69
CA ILE A 123 2.73 16.39 10.40
C ILE A 123 1.52 16.86 11.25
N GLN A 124 0.31 16.81 10.70
CA GLN A 124 -0.91 17.16 11.44
C GLN A 124 -1.15 16.19 12.60
N THR A 125 -0.99 14.90 12.39
CA THR A 125 -1.10 13.86 13.42
C THR A 125 -0.10 14.11 14.55
N TRP A 126 1.15 14.40 14.22
CA TRP A 126 2.18 14.74 15.20
C TRP A 126 1.84 16.00 15.99
N ASN A 127 1.38 17.05 15.31
CA ASN A 127 1.04 18.34 15.93
C ASN A 127 -0.24 18.26 16.80
N SER A 128 -1.15 17.34 16.54
CA SER A 128 -2.33 17.09 17.38
C SER A 128 -1.99 16.42 18.73
N GLY A 129 -0.72 16.03 18.93
CA GLY A 129 -0.28 15.36 20.15
C GLY A 129 -0.32 13.82 20.06
N ASN A 130 -0.89 13.26 19.03
CA ASN A 130 -0.84 11.82 18.78
C ASN A 130 0.54 11.46 18.20
N ARG A 131 1.46 11.05 19.08
CA ARG A 131 2.87 10.80 18.73
C ARG A 131 3.28 9.39 19.10
N ARG A 132 3.71 8.61 18.11
CA ARG A 132 4.34 7.32 18.32
C ARG A 132 5.41 7.06 17.27
N PRO A 133 6.38 6.18 17.53
CA PRO A 133 7.27 5.66 16.48
C PRO A 133 6.45 4.78 15.50
N VAL A 134 6.92 4.67 14.26
CA VAL A 134 6.30 3.80 13.25
C VAL A 134 6.26 2.34 13.73
N VAL A 135 7.34 1.89 14.36
CA VAL A 135 7.41 0.58 15.03
C VAL A 135 7.25 0.76 16.53
N THR A 136 6.35 0.01 17.14
CA THR A 136 6.17 0.03 18.60
C THR A 136 5.72 -1.33 19.11
N LYS A 137 6.14 -1.64 20.33
CA LYS A 137 5.66 -2.82 21.09
C LYS A 137 4.55 -2.46 22.07
N TYR A 138 4.24 -1.16 22.18
CA TYR A 138 3.26 -0.62 23.13
C TYR A 138 2.06 -0.07 22.36
N PHE A 139 0.96 -0.80 22.37
CA PHE A 139 -0.32 -0.42 21.76
C PHE A 139 -1.48 -1.01 22.57
N ALA A 140 -2.63 -0.35 22.57
CA ALA A 140 -3.78 -0.75 23.37
C ALA A 140 -4.40 -2.06 22.86
N ASP A 141 -4.56 -2.15 21.54
CA ASP A 141 -5.01 -3.35 20.82
C ASP A 141 -4.49 -3.28 19.38
N LYS A 142 -4.71 -4.34 18.60
CA LYS A 142 -4.23 -4.43 17.22
C LYS A 142 -4.78 -3.31 16.32
N ASP A 143 -6.05 -2.92 16.52
CA ASP A 143 -6.73 -1.96 15.66
C ASP A 143 -6.15 -0.55 15.83
N ALA A 144 -5.58 -0.22 17.00
CA ALA A 144 -4.87 1.01 17.25
C ALA A 144 -3.59 1.18 16.40
N MET A 145 -3.10 0.10 15.78
CA MET A 145 -1.91 0.15 14.92
C MET A 145 -2.23 0.54 13.47
N PHE A 146 -3.49 0.48 13.05
CA PHE A 146 -3.94 0.91 11.72
C PHE A 146 -4.23 2.42 11.72
N ASP A 147 -3.19 3.22 11.70
CA ASP A 147 -3.23 4.67 11.88
C ASP A 147 -2.35 5.42 10.87
N ASN A 148 -2.31 6.74 11.02
CA ASN A 148 -1.52 7.61 10.13
C ASN A 148 0.00 7.36 10.16
N TYR A 149 0.54 6.59 11.10
CA TYR A 149 1.94 6.19 11.10
C TYR A 149 2.17 4.91 10.31
N ALA A 150 1.22 3.99 10.33
CA ALA A 150 1.33 2.74 9.57
C ALA A 150 1.09 2.94 8.07
N TYR A 151 0.23 3.89 7.66
CA TYR A 151 -0.09 4.16 6.25
C TYR A 151 0.75 5.33 5.70
N PRO A 152 0.35 6.60 5.82
CA PRO A 152 1.09 7.72 5.22
C PRO A 152 2.46 7.94 5.86
N GLY A 153 2.63 7.60 7.14
CA GLY A 153 3.88 7.77 7.86
C GLY A 153 5.00 6.92 7.27
N GLY A 154 4.79 5.63 7.23
CA GLY A 154 5.78 4.74 6.63
C GLY A 154 5.87 4.89 5.12
N GLY A 155 4.77 5.23 4.42
CA GLY A 155 4.80 5.60 3.01
C GLY A 155 5.75 6.78 2.74
N SER A 156 5.73 7.79 3.61
CA SER A 156 6.67 8.92 3.55
C SER A 156 8.12 8.49 3.82
N VAL A 157 8.34 7.55 4.76
CA VAL A 157 9.68 6.98 5.01
C VAL A 157 10.19 6.24 3.78
N LEU A 158 9.36 5.44 3.12
CA LEU A 158 9.73 4.72 1.89
C LEU A 158 10.04 5.69 0.75
N HIS A 159 9.29 6.78 0.63
CA HIS A 159 9.59 7.82 -0.36
C HIS A 159 10.96 8.49 -0.09
N MET A 160 11.24 8.85 1.16
CA MET A 160 12.56 9.40 1.54
C MET A 160 13.68 8.39 1.24
N LEU A 161 13.46 7.11 1.53
CA LEU A 161 14.41 6.06 1.22
C LEU A 161 14.67 5.95 -0.29
N ARG A 162 13.62 5.96 -1.13
CA ARG A 162 13.74 5.97 -2.59
C ARG A 162 14.55 7.18 -3.08
N LYS A 163 14.27 8.38 -2.52
CA LYS A 163 15.04 9.60 -2.87
C LYS A 163 16.51 9.52 -2.45
N HIS A 164 16.79 8.91 -1.32
CA HIS A 164 18.16 8.74 -0.83
C HIS A 164 18.97 7.71 -1.64
N LEU A 165 18.36 6.59 -1.98
CA LEU A 165 19.02 5.49 -2.70
C LEU A 165 19.04 5.68 -4.22
N GLY A 166 18.10 6.43 -4.76
CA GLY A 166 17.76 6.44 -6.18
C GLY A 166 16.93 5.22 -6.58
N ASP A 167 16.27 5.33 -7.73
CA ASP A 167 15.30 4.33 -8.20
C ASP A 167 15.92 2.94 -8.39
N GLU A 168 17.09 2.88 -9.03
CA GLU A 168 17.76 1.59 -9.32
C GLU A 168 18.01 0.77 -8.05
N LEU A 169 18.63 1.40 -7.04
CA LEU A 169 18.95 0.71 -5.80
C LEU A 169 17.70 0.43 -4.97
N PHE A 170 16.75 1.35 -4.95
CA PHE A 170 15.48 1.17 -4.25
C PHE A 170 14.72 -0.06 -4.76
N PHE A 171 14.46 -0.15 -6.06
CA PHE A 171 13.72 -1.29 -6.64
C PHE A 171 14.50 -2.61 -6.55
N ARG A 172 15.82 -2.57 -6.69
CA ARG A 172 16.66 -3.73 -6.42
C ARG A 172 16.55 -4.22 -4.97
N SER A 173 16.43 -3.28 -4.03
CA SER A 173 16.24 -3.59 -2.61
C SER A 173 14.87 -4.19 -2.32
N LEU A 174 13.80 -3.72 -2.97
CA LEU A 174 12.47 -4.33 -2.89
C LEU A 174 12.49 -5.78 -3.38
N LYS A 175 13.11 -6.02 -4.53
CA LYS A 175 13.29 -7.39 -5.04
C LYS A 175 14.02 -8.28 -4.05
N HIS A 176 15.13 -7.79 -3.51
CA HIS A 176 15.91 -8.53 -2.52
C HIS A 176 15.09 -8.86 -1.27
N TYR A 177 14.37 -7.85 -0.74
CA TYR A 177 13.50 -8.01 0.42
C TYR A 177 12.44 -9.09 0.21
N LEU A 178 11.71 -9.04 -0.90
CA LEU A 178 10.65 -10.00 -1.23
C LEU A 178 11.21 -11.41 -1.48
N THR A 179 12.30 -11.54 -2.22
CA THR A 179 12.87 -12.86 -2.54
C THR A 179 13.52 -13.53 -1.35
N ARG A 180 14.18 -12.75 -0.48
CA ARG A 180 14.85 -13.28 0.71
C ARG A 180 13.85 -13.75 1.77
N ASN A 181 12.72 -13.05 1.89
CA ASN A 181 11.75 -13.26 2.96
C ASN A 181 10.45 -13.93 2.48
N ALA A 182 10.46 -14.51 1.28
CA ALA A 182 9.28 -15.17 0.71
C ALA A 182 8.66 -16.17 1.69
N HIS A 183 7.36 -16.00 1.94
CA HIS A 183 6.58 -16.84 2.88
C HIS A 183 7.12 -16.85 4.32
N GLN A 184 7.80 -15.78 4.72
CA GLN A 184 8.35 -15.66 6.08
C GLN A 184 7.78 -14.45 6.82
N PRO A 185 7.60 -14.53 8.15
CA PRO A 185 7.29 -13.38 8.97
C PRO A 185 8.54 -12.53 9.21
N VAL A 186 8.42 -11.23 9.01
CA VAL A 186 9.51 -10.26 9.11
C VAL A 186 9.30 -9.20 10.18
N SER A 187 10.39 -8.60 10.61
CA SER A 187 10.45 -7.42 11.47
C SER A 187 11.40 -6.39 10.87
N THR A 188 11.23 -5.15 11.27
CA THR A 188 12.11 -4.02 10.92
C THR A 188 13.53 -4.20 11.43
#